data_3a275151777fd67fa11fb159ea253b74
#
_entry.id   3a275151777fd67fa11fb159ea253b74
#
_cell.length_a   1.000
_cell.length_b   1.000
_cell.length_c   1.000
_cell.angle_alpha   90.00
_cell.angle_beta   90.00
_cell.angle_gamma   90.00
#
_symmetry.space_group_name_H-M   'P 1'
#
loop_
_entity.id
_entity.type
_entity.pdbx_description
1 polymer ?
#
loop_
_entity_poly.entity_id
_entity_poly.type
_entity_poly.pdbx_seq_one_letter_code
_entity_poly.pdbx_strand_id
1 'polypeptide(L)'
;WERKKCFTLSTCRLAFYYVLKSLKLKKGDEVILTPIQIPDFVNAILNLGLKPVFVEVDEKTKCLDLDDLKRKINDKTKVVLATYLTGIVPDINKIQKICDENNIFLIEDISQSYGSSHNFKKAGTFGFAAIGSLSPAKIISSVGGGFILIDDKKTIDEISHNFENELSLPEKKTLLKICIFQLKVSLLTSTIIFNFFSFYLF
;
A
#
# COMPACT_ATOMS: atom_id res chain seq x y z
N TRP A 1 -7.46 -12.81 -2.79
CA TRP A 1 -7.91 -11.76 -3.71
C TRP A 1 -8.03 -12.32 -5.12
N GLU A 2 -9.15 -12.08 -5.75
CA GLU A 2 -9.39 -12.50 -7.15
C GLU A 2 -8.85 -11.42 -8.10
N ARG A 3 -7.52 -11.22 -8.10
CA ARG A 3 -6.80 -10.31 -9.00
C ARG A 3 -5.93 -11.09 -9.97
N LYS A 4 -5.76 -10.61 -11.20
CA LYS A 4 -5.01 -11.29 -12.27
C LYS A 4 -3.53 -11.42 -11.97
N LYS A 5 -2.93 -10.43 -11.32
CA LYS A 5 -1.50 -10.39 -11.03
C LYS A 5 -1.21 -9.87 -9.64
N CYS A 6 -0.27 -10.54 -8.98
CA CYS A 6 0.38 -10.08 -7.77
C CYS A 6 1.88 -9.94 -8.04
N PHE A 7 2.43 -8.77 -7.78
CA PHE A 7 3.87 -8.54 -7.74
C PHE A 7 4.32 -8.44 -6.30
N THR A 8 5.48 -8.99 -5.99
CA THR A 8 6.10 -8.90 -4.67
C THR A 8 7.37 -8.05 -4.74
N LEU A 9 7.58 -7.21 -3.73
CA LEU A 9 8.70 -6.28 -3.61
C LEU A 9 9.26 -6.29 -2.19
N SER A 10 10.39 -5.63 -2.00
CA SER A 10 11.02 -5.52 -0.68
C SER A 10 10.21 -4.66 0.32
N THR A 11 9.38 -3.74 -0.16
CA THR A 11 8.55 -2.86 0.70
C THR A 11 7.27 -2.40 -0.01
N CYS A 12 6.23 -2.06 0.77
CA CYS A 12 5.02 -1.43 0.26
C CYS A 12 5.30 -0.04 -0.37
N ARG A 13 6.31 0.68 0.12
CA ARG A 13 6.74 1.98 -0.43
C ARG A 13 7.16 1.86 -1.89
N LEU A 14 7.95 0.83 -2.20
CA LEU A 14 8.31 0.51 -3.58
C LEU A 14 7.10 0.05 -4.40
N ALA A 15 6.18 -0.70 -3.80
CA ALA A 15 4.94 -1.08 -4.47
C ALA A 15 4.16 0.16 -4.93
N PHE A 16 3.98 1.13 -4.04
CA PHE A 16 3.32 2.40 -4.37
C PHE A 16 4.06 3.18 -5.47
N TYR A 17 5.39 3.32 -5.32
CA TYR A 17 6.23 4.00 -6.32
C TYR A 17 6.07 3.40 -7.72
N TYR A 18 6.15 2.06 -7.86
CA TYR A 18 6.05 1.41 -9.15
C TYR A 18 4.63 1.44 -9.74
N VAL A 19 3.58 1.40 -8.93
CA VAL A 19 2.22 1.64 -9.42
C VAL A 19 2.13 3.06 -10.02
N LEU A 20 2.55 4.10 -9.28
CA LEU A 20 2.53 5.48 -9.77
C LEU A 20 3.37 5.65 -11.06
N LYS A 21 4.59 5.10 -11.07
CA LYS A 21 5.50 5.18 -12.21
C LYS A 21 4.88 4.57 -13.48
N SER A 22 4.20 3.44 -13.33
CA SER A 22 3.59 2.70 -14.44
C SER A 22 2.38 3.42 -15.05
N LEU A 23 1.79 4.37 -14.34
CA LEU A 23 0.69 5.20 -14.86
C LEU A 23 1.16 6.27 -15.84
N LYS A 24 2.47 6.53 -15.95
CA LYS A 24 3.07 7.53 -16.87
C LYS A 24 2.43 8.91 -16.75
N LEU A 25 2.17 9.34 -15.51
CA LEU A 25 1.57 10.63 -15.20
C LEU A 25 2.51 11.77 -15.58
N LYS A 26 1.94 12.96 -15.80
CA LYS A 26 2.69 14.16 -16.14
C LYS A 26 3.23 14.84 -14.88
N LYS A 27 4.37 15.52 -15.00
CA LYS A 27 4.89 16.36 -13.92
C LYS A 27 3.82 17.38 -13.48
N GLY A 28 3.58 17.45 -12.18
CA GLY A 28 2.57 18.32 -11.58
C GLY A 28 1.17 17.74 -11.50
N ASP A 29 0.92 16.52 -12.05
CA ASP A 29 -0.31 15.79 -11.77
C ASP A 29 -0.43 15.51 -10.26
N GLU A 30 -1.65 15.54 -9.77
CA GLU A 30 -1.93 15.47 -8.34
C GLU A 30 -2.31 14.06 -7.88
N VAL A 31 -1.77 13.69 -6.72
CA VAL A 31 -2.10 12.46 -5.99
C VAL A 31 -2.73 12.85 -4.66
N ILE A 32 -3.99 12.52 -4.48
CA ILE A 32 -4.73 12.77 -3.23
C ILE A 32 -4.46 11.64 -2.24
N LEU A 33 -4.20 12.01 -0.99
CA LEU A 33 -4.01 11.11 0.14
C LEU A 33 -4.38 11.81 1.46
N THR A 34 -4.52 11.06 2.55
CA THR A 34 -4.70 11.65 3.89
C THR A 34 -3.37 12.07 4.51
N PRO A 35 -3.32 13.01 5.44
CA PRO A 35 -2.11 13.38 6.17
C PRO A 35 -1.60 12.28 7.12
N ILE A 36 -2.46 11.33 7.52
CA ILE A 36 -2.06 10.18 8.32
C ILE A 36 -1.45 9.13 7.40
N GLN A 37 -0.17 9.34 7.07
CA GLN A 37 0.57 8.52 6.09
C GLN A 37 2.04 8.39 6.48
N ILE A 38 2.69 7.33 6.00
CA ILE A 38 4.16 7.26 6.10
C ILE A 38 4.79 8.29 5.15
N PRO A 39 5.83 9.02 5.60
CA PRO A 39 6.48 10.06 4.77
C PRO A 39 6.98 9.55 3.43
N ASP A 40 7.35 8.29 3.35
CA ASP A 40 7.86 7.68 2.12
C ASP A 40 6.85 7.66 0.96
N PHE A 41 5.54 7.65 1.23
CA PHE A 41 4.54 7.76 0.17
C PHE A 41 4.54 9.17 -0.43
N VAL A 42 4.67 10.19 0.41
CA VAL A 42 4.83 11.58 -0.04
C VAL A 42 6.12 11.73 -0.86
N ASN A 43 7.23 11.15 -0.37
CA ASN A 43 8.50 11.15 -1.10
C ASN A 43 8.41 10.44 -2.45
N ALA A 44 7.66 9.32 -2.55
CA ALA A 44 7.46 8.62 -3.81
C ALA A 44 6.72 9.50 -4.83
N ILE A 45 5.70 10.24 -4.40
CA ILE A 45 4.97 11.20 -5.24
C ILE A 45 5.91 12.31 -5.73
N LEU A 46 6.66 12.93 -4.82
CA LEU A 46 7.58 14.02 -5.14
C LEU A 46 8.72 13.59 -6.07
N ASN A 47 9.28 12.40 -5.86
CA ASN A 47 10.36 11.85 -6.68
C ASN A 47 9.94 11.59 -8.15
N LEU A 48 8.64 11.37 -8.37
CA LEU A 48 8.09 11.25 -9.72
C LEU A 48 7.68 12.60 -10.33
N GLY A 49 7.96 13.71 -9.63
CA GLY A 49 7.58 15.06 -10.05
C GLY A 49 6.08 15.33 -9.94
N LEU A 50 5.34 14.48 -9.24
CA LEU A 50 3.92 14.63 -8.94
C LEU A 50 3.71 15.52 -7.72
N LYS A 51 2.48 15.95 -7.49
CA LYS A 51 2.11 16.83 -6.39
C LYS A 51 1.22 16.10 -5.39
N PRO A 52 1.61 15.93 -4.12
CA PRO A 52 0.72 15.42 -3.09
C PRO A 52 -0.33 16.46 -2.72
N VAL A 53 -1.58 16.04 -2.60
CA VAL A 53 -2.71 16.85 -2.14
C VAL A 53 -3.34 16.13 -0.96
N PHE A 54 -3.37 16.79 0.20
CA PHE A 54 -3.93 16.20 1.40
C PHE A 54 -5.40 16.55 1.52
N VAL A 55 -6.20 15.54 1.88
CA VAL A 55 -7.62 15.68 2.24
C VAL A 55 -7.81 15.34 3.70
N GLU A 56 -8.86 15.91 4.29
CA GLU A 56 -9.23 15.64 5.67
C GLU A 56 -9.51 14.16 5.91
N VAL A 57 -9.42 13.77 7.17
CA VAL A 57 -9.67 12.41 7.63
C VAL A 57 -11.07 12.34 8.23
N ASP A 58 -11.88 11.43 7.73
CA ASP A 58 -13.16 11.10 8.35
C ASP A 58 -12.96 10.54 9.77
N GLU A 59 -13.60 11.12 10.75
CA GLU A 59 -13.38 10.79 12.17
C GLU A 59 -13.76 9.35 12.52
N LYS A 60 -14.73 8.76 11.80
CA LYS A 60 -15.24 7.41 12.07
C LYS A 60 -14.39 6.33 11.42
N THR A 61 -14.07 6.52 10.14
CA THR A 61 -13.37 5.49 9.34
C THR A 61 -11.86 5.68 9.36
N LYS A 62 -11.37 6.85 9.78
CA LYS A 62 -9.94 7.24 9.68
C LYS A 62 -9.38 7.18 8.24
N CYS A 63 -10.26 7.14 7.26
CA CYS A 63 -9.94 7.21 5.84
C CYS A 63 -10.23 8.62 5.30
N LEU A 64 -10.27 8.76 3.98
CA LEU A 64 -10.56 10.03 3.29
C LEU A 64 -11.96 10.56 3.65
N ASP A 65 -12.08 11.83 4.02
CA ASP A 65 -13.35 12.53 4.08
C ASP A 65 -13.89 12.75 2.67
N LEU A 66 -15.13 12.30 2.42
CA LEU A 66 -15.71 12.31 1.07
C LEU A 66 -16.05 13.72 0.57
N ASP A 67 -16.41 14.62 1.46
CA ASP A 67 -16.81 15.98 1.07
C ASP A 67 -15.56 16.82 0.79
N ASP A 68 -14.49 16.63 1.56
CA ASP A 68 -13.22 17.27 1.28
C ASP A 68 -12.55 16.68 0.02
N LEU A 69 -12.68 15.38 -0.20
CA LEU A 69 -12.22 14.72 -1.44
C LEU A 69 -12.87 15.39 -2.67
N LYS A 70 -14.20 15.54 -2.67
CA LYS A 70 -14.93 16.19 -3.77
C LYS A 70 -14.49 17.63 -4.01
N ARG A 71 -14.24 18.38 -2.92
CA ARG A 71 -13.79 19.80 -3.01
C ARG A 71 -12.40 19.94 -3.62
N LYS A 72 -11.51 18.97 -3.39
CA LYS A 72 -10.10 19.06 -3.80
C LYS A 72 -9.81 18.43 -5.16
N ILE A 73 -10.73 17.64 -5.70
CA ILE A 73 -10.61 17.09 -7.05
C ILE A 73 -10.64 18.22 -8.08
N ASN A 74 -9.72 18.17 -9.03
CA ASN A 74 -9.62 19.08 -10.16
C ASN A 74 -8.98 18.37 -11.38
N ASP A 75 -8.83 19.05 -12.50
CA ASP A 75 -8.32 18.49 -13.75
C ASP A 75 -6.91 17.87 -13.66
N LYS A 76 -6.10 18.27 -12.66
CA LYS A 76 -4.78 17.72 -12.39
C LYS A 76 -4.81 16.50 -11.51
N THR A 77 -5.90 16.22 -10.83
CA THR A 77 -6.05 15.06 -9.96
C THR A 77 -6.09 13.79 -10.81
N LYS A 78 -5.13 12.88 -10.60
CA LYS A 78 -5.02 11.63 -11.37
C LYS A 78 -5.09 10.40 -10.51
N VAL A 79 -4.75 10.49 -9.23
CA VAL A 79 -4.71 9.35 -8.32
C VAL A 79 -5.32 9.74 -6.98
N VAL A 80 -6.09 8.82 -6.40
CA VAL A 80 -6.51 8.83 -5.00
C VAL A 80 -5.92 7.59 -4.33
N LEU A 81 -5.17 7.79 -3.24
CA LEU A 81 -4.70 6.72 -2.37
C LEU A 81 -5.64 6.61 -1.16
N ALA A 82 -6.43 5.54 -1.11
CA ALA A 82 -7.30 5.22 0.03
C ALA A 82 -6.56 4.26 0.97
N THR A 83 -6.08 4.78 2.10
CA THR A 83 -5.41 3.98 3.13
C THR A 83 -6.42 3.51 4.17
N TYR A 84 -6.53 2.18 4.36
CA TYR A 84 -7.47 1.57 5.32
C TYR A 84 -6.78 1.39 6.67
N LEU A 85 -6.81 2.44 7.48
CA LEU A 85 -6.21 2.43 8.79
C LEU A 85 -7.00 1.53 9.77
N THR A 86 -6.28 0.91 10.68
CA THR A 86 -6.85 0.11 11.80
C THR A 86 -7.79 -1.03 11.40
N GLY A 87 -7.74 -1.46 10.12
CA GLY A 87 -8.59 -2.53 9.60
C GLY A 87 -10.01 -2.10 9.19
N ILE A 88 -10.32 -0.82 9.30
CA ILE A 88 -11.62 -0.28 8.89
C ILE A 88 -11.60 -0.03 7.39
N VAL A 89 -12.56 -0.63 6.68
CA VAL A 89 -12.81 -0.33 5.27
C VAL A 89 -13.83 0.78 5.21
N PRO A 90 -13.53 1.94 4.58
CA PRO A 90 -14.49 3.02 4.41
C PRO A 90 -15.61 2.61 3.46
N ASP A 91 -16.57 3.51 3.21
CA ASP A 91 -17.53 3.33 2.11
C ASP A 91 -16.80 3.47 0.77
N ILE A 92 -16.02 2.43 0.46
CA ILE A 92 -15.14 2.41 -0.72
C ILE A 92 -15.91 2.50 -2.04
N ASN A 93 -17.17 2.05 -2.06
CA ASN A 93 -18.01 2.19 -3.25
C ASN A 93 -18.25 3.66 -3.59
N LYS A 94 -18.44 4.53 -2.59
CA LYS A 94 -18.57 5.98 -2.82
C LYS A 94 -17.25 6.59 -3.30
N ILE A 95 -16.14 6.21 -2.71
CA ILE A 95 -14.81 6.67 -3.15
C ILE A 95 -14.55 6.24 -4.59
N GLN A 96 -14.80 4.96 -4.91
CA GLN A 96 -14.66 4.42 -6.26
C GLN A 96 -15.54 5.20 -7.25
N LYS A 97 -16.81 5.41 -6.93
CA LYS A 97 -17.73 6.17 -7.80
C LYS A 97 -17.22 7.58 -8.09
N ILE A 98 -16.73 8.29 -7.06
CA ILE A 98 -16.14 9.64 -7.25
C ILE A 98 -14.93 9.57 -8.17
N CYS A 99 -14.06 8.57 -8.01
CA CYS A 99 -12.88 8.39 -8.86
C CYS A 99 -13.28 8.08 -10.30
N ASP A 100 -14.23 7.17 -10.51
CA ASP A 100 -14.70 6.76 -11.85
C ASP A 100 -15.35 7.93 -12.61
N GLU A 101 -16.19 8.73 -11.95
CA GLU A 101 -16.84 9.92 -12.51
C GLU A 101 -15.84 11.00 -12.95
N ASN A 102 -14.64 11.02 -12.37
CA ASN A 102 -13.59 12.01 -12.65
C ASN A 102 -12.38 11.41 -13.42
N ASN A 103 -12.44 10.15 -13.86
CA ASN A 103 -11.33 9.44 -14.50
C ASN A 103 -10.04 9.43 -13.66
N ILE A 104 -10.16 9.17 -12.37
CA ILE A 104 -9.07 9.15 -11.39
C ILE A 104 -8.78 7.69 -11.02
N PHE A 105 -7.51 7.31 -10.98
CA PHE A 105 -7.08 5.99 -10.51
C PHE A 105 -7.21 5.87 -9.00
N LEU A 106 -8.02 4.94 -8.53
CA LEU A 106 -8.10 4.60 -7.11
C LEU A 106 -7.07 3.52 -6.76
N ILE A 107 -6.18 3.81 -5.83
CA ILE A 107 -5.24 2.85 -5.24
C ILE A 107 -5.67 2.59 -3.81
N GLU A 108 -5.81 1.31 -3.44
CA GLU A 108 -6.13 0.88 -2.08
C GLU A 108 -4.85 0.51 -1.34
N ASP A 109 -4.53 1.14 -0.22
CA ASP A 109 -3.52 0.65 0.72
C ASP A 109 -4.19 -0.21 1.79
N ILE A 110 -4.03 -1.52 1.65
CA ILE A 110 -4.61 -2.52 2.53
C ILE A 110 -3.63 -3.04 3.58
N SER A 111 -2.53 -2.35 3.83
CA SER A 111 -1.45 -2.77 4.74
C SER A 111 -1.90 -3.07 6.17
N GLN A 112 -3.06 -2.57 6.59
CA GLN A 112 -3.63 -2.79 7.93
C GLN A 112 -5.01 -3.45 7.90
N SER A 113 -5.49 -3.89 6.72
CA SER A 113 -6.86 -4.39 6.53
C SER A 113 -6.93 -5.74 5.79
N TYR A 114 -5.92 -6.59 6.00
CA TYR A 114 -5.93 -7.94 5.44
C TYR A 114 -7.14 -8.73 5.89
N GLY A 115 -7.86 -9.30 4.92
CA GLY A 115 -9.07 -10.08 5.18
C GLY A 115 -10.33 -9.26 5.39
N SER A 116 -10.23 -7.94 5.56
CA SER A 116 -11.38 -7.05 5.65
C SER A 116 -12.19 -7.04 4.35
N SER A 117 -13.47 -6.72 4.47
CA SER A 117 -14.39 -6.64 3.33
C SER A 117 -15.42 -5.53 3.54
N HIS A 118 -15.95 -5.01 2.44
CA HIS A 118 -17.07 -4.11 2.40
C HIS A 118 -18.14 -4.71 1.49
N ASN A 119 -19.39 -4.88 1.98
CA ASN A 119 -20.47 -5.51 1.24
C ASN A 119 -20.06 -6.85 0.60
N PHE A 120 -19.44 -7.75 1.38
CA PHE A 120 -18.96 -9.08 0.98
C PHE A 120 -17.82 -9.08 -0.08
N LYS A 121 -17.36 -7.92 -0.56
CA LYS A 121 -16.24 -7.80 -1.48
C LYS A 121 -14.98 -7.45 -0.69
N LYS A 122 -13.87 -8.16 -0.98
CA LYS A 122 -12.61 -8.03 -0.24
C LYS A 122 -11.95 -6.66 -0.46
N ALA A 123 -11.42 -6.06 0.61
CA ALA A 123 -10.49 -4.93 0.50
C ALA A 123 -9.34 -5.28 -0.44
N GLY A 124 -8.93 -4.34 -1.27
CA GLY A 124 -7.92 -4.56 -2.31
C GLY A 124 -8.47 -5.02 -3.66
N THR A 125 -9.79 -5.06 -3.83
CA THR A 125 -10.43 -5.46 -5.10
C THR A 125 -11.35 -4.40 -5.72
N PHE A 126 -11.47 -3.25 -5.08
CA PHE A 126 -12.34 -2.15 -5.55
C PHE A 126 -11.63 -1.23 -6.52
N GLY A 127 -10.46 -0.74 -6.17
CA GLY A 127 -9.73 0.23 -6.97
C GLY A 127 -9.01 -0.35 -8.19
N PHE A 128 -8.35 0.52 -8.94
CA PHE A 128 -7.49 0.17 -10.06
C PHE A 128 -6.37 -0.79 -9.66
N ALA A 129 -5.73 -0.51 -8.53
CA ALA A 129 -4.71 -1.35 -7.93
C ALA A 129 -4.83 -1.36 -6.40
N ALA A 130 -4.26 -2.37 -5.77
CA ALA A 130 -4.05 -2.36 -4.33
C ALA A 130 -2.59 -2.63 -4.00
N ILE A 131 -2.13 -2.05 -2.90
CA ILE A 131 -0.81 -2.27 -2.33
C ILE A 131 -0.93 -2.75 -0.90
N GLY A 132 0.06 -3.48 -0.43
CA GLY A 132 0.08 -3.96 0.94
C GLY A 132 1.50 -4.18 1.46
N SER A 133 1.63 -4.18 2.79
CA SER A 133 2.88 -4.33 3.51
C SER A 133 2.92 -5.64 4.29
N LEU A 134 4.01 -6.37 4.17
CA LEU A 134 4.28 -7.60 4.91
C LEU A 134 5.35 -7.37 6.00
N SER A 135 5.53 -6.13 6.46
CA SER A 135 6.50 -5.81 7.51
C SER A 135 6.13 -6.46 8.86
N PRO A 136 7.10 -6.64 9.78
CA PRO A 136 6.89 -7.36 11.05
C PRO A 136 5.74 -6.86 11.93
N ALA A 137 5.33 -5.61 11.79
CA ALA A 137 4.24 -5.01 12.58
C ALA A 137 2.85 -5.14 11.92
N LYS A 138 2.69 -5.97 10.88
CA LYS A 138 1.42 -6.14 10.17
C LYS A 138 0.71 -7.42 10.58
N ILE A 139 -0.62 -7.46 10.34
CA ILE A 139 -1.49 -8.62 10.62
C ILE A 139 -0.94 -9.89 9.94
N ILE A 140 -0.55 -9.77 8.67
CA ILE A 140 0.21 -10.79 7.96
C ILE A 140 1.64 -10.26 7.86
N SER A 141 2.55 -10.92 8.55
CA SER A 141 3.94 -10.51 8.70
C SER A 141 4.86 -11.54 8.08
N SER A 142 5.84 -11.05 7.35
CA SER A 142 7.02 -11.81 6.94
C SER A 142 8.29 -11.07 7.38
N VAL A 143 9.44 -11.45 6.88
CA VAL A 143 10.71 -10.73 7.17
C VAL A 143 10.67 -9.26 6.77
N GLY A 144 9.78 -8.92 5.89
CA GLY A 144 9.57 -7.64 5.26
C GLY A 144 8.84 -7.89 3.94
N GLY A 145 8.62 -6.86 3.17
CA GLY A 145 8.01 -6.99 1.87
C GLY A 145 6.81 -6.08 1.67
N GLY A 146 6.42 -6.00 0.43
CA GLY A 146 5.21 -5.38 -0.04
C GLY A 146 4.70 -6.12 -1.26
N PHE A 147 3.49 -5.80 -1.67
CA PHE A 147 2.93 -6.37 -2.89
C PHE A 147 2.03 -5.36 -3.61
N ILE A 148 1.82 -5.63 -4.88
CA ILE A 148 0.86 -4.96 -5.76
C ILE A 148 -0.14 -6.00 -6.23
N LEU A 149 -1.43 -5.69 -6.16
CA LEU A 149 -2.51 -6.45 -6.76
C LEU A 149 -3.11 -5.61 -7.88
N ILE A 150 -3.19 -6.14 -9.10
CA ILE A 150 -3.63 -5.37 -10.26
C ILE A 150 -4.19 -6.29 -11.36
N ASP A 151 -5.13 -5.77 -12.17
CA ASP A 151 -5.77 -6.50 -13.27
C ASP A 151 -5.47 -5.90 -14.63
N ASP A 152 -5.09 -4.62 -14.72
CA ASP A 152 -4.85 -3.94 -15.99
C ASP A 152 -3.61 -4.48 -16.69
N LYS A 153 -3.81 -5.11 -17.87
CA LYS A 153 -2.74 -5.75 -18.63
C LYS A 153 -1.61 -4.78 -18.99
N LYS A 154 -1.95 -3.58 -19.44
CA LYS A 154 -0.96 -2.58 -19.87
C LYS A 154 -0.05 -2.17 -18.69
N THR A 155 -0.64 -1.94 -17.55
CA THR A 155 0.11 -1.58 -16.33
C THR A 155 0.90 -2.77 -15.80
N ILE A 156 0.38 -3.99 -15.90
CA ILE A 156 1.13 -5.22 -15.57
C ILE A 156 2.40 -5.32 -16.42
N ASP A 157 2.29 -5.13 -17.74
CA ASP A 157 3.43 -5.20 -18.64
C ASP A 157 4.45 -4.08 -18.34
N GLU A 158 3.99 -2.88 -18.04
CA GLU A 158 4.85 -1.75 -17.65
C GLU A 158 5.58 -1.96 -16.31
N ILE A 159 4.88 -2.49 -15.31
CA ILE A 159 5.51 -2.86 -14.03
C ILE A 159 6.57 -3.93 -14.23
N SER A 160 6.26 -4.96 -15.03
CA SER A 160 7.19 -6.03 -15.33
C SER A 160 8.45 -5.51 -16.02
N HIS A 161 8.29 -4.64 -17.02
CA HIS A 161 9.40 -3.99 -17.71
C HIS A 161 10.28 -3.14 -16.77
N ASN A 162 9.65 -2.35 -15.90
CA ASN A 162 10.38 -1.55 -14.91
C ASN A 162 11.16 -2.45 -13.93
N PHE A 163 10.59 -3.58 -13.51
CA PHE A 163 11.24 -4.51 -12.60
C PHE A 163 12.47 -5.15 -13.22
N GLU A 164 12.38 -5.60 -14.47
CA GLU A 164 13.49 -6.20 -15.21
C GLU A 164 14.67 -5.25 -15.39
N ASN A 165 14.39 -3.96 -15.61
CA ASN A 165 15.42 -2.97 -15.89
C ASN A 165 16.01 -2.27 -14.66
N GLU A 166 15.25 -2.20 -13.55
CA GLU A 166 15.63 -1.35 -12.41
C GLU A 166 15.87 -2.13 -11.11
N LEU A 167 15.34 -3.35 -11.00
CA LEU A 167 15.48 -4.14 -9.79
C LEU A 167 16.48 -5.27 -10.02
N SER A 168 17.43 -5.39 -9.10
CA SER A 168 18.31 -6.54 -8.99
C SER A 168 17.84 -7.48 -7.89
N LEU A 169 18.01 -8.78 -8.11
CA LEU A 169 17.82 -9.76 -7.05
C LEU A 169 18.87 -9.54 -5.95
N PRO A 170 18.50 -9.60 -4.68
CA PRO A 170 19.46 -9.48 -3.60
C PRO A 170 20.45 -10.63 -3.63
N GLU A 171 21.70 -10.36 -3.28
CA GLU A 171 22.73 -11.38 -3.15
C GLU A 171 22.30 -12.47 -2.17
N LYS A 172 22.67 -13.73 -2.46
CA LYS A 172 22.37 -14.89 -1.58
C LYS A 172 22.83 -14.68 -0.14
N LYS A 173 23.98 -14.00 0.06
CA LYS A 173 24.51 -13.66 1.39
C LYS A 173 23.58 -12.70 2.15
N THR A 174 22.98 -11.74 1.47
CA THR A 174 21.99 -10.81 2.05
C THR A 174 20.71 -11.54 2.43
N LEU A 175 20.20 -12.41 1.55
CA LEU A 175 19.04 -13.26 1.86
C LEU A 175 19.29 -14.12 3.08
N LEU A 176 20.44 -14.76 3.18
CA LEU A 176 20.81 -15.60 4.33
C LEU A 176 20.84 -14.79 5.63
N LYS A 177 21.45 -13.58 5.62
CA LYS A 177 21.44 -12.68 6.79
C LYS A 177 20.01 -12.33 7.23
N ILE A 178 19.14 -12.02 6.28
CA ILE A 178 17.73 -11.70 6.55
C ILE A 178 17.03 -12.92 7.18
N CYS A 179 17.21 -14.12 6.62
CA CYS A 179 16.62 -15.35 7.16
C CYS A 179 17.10 -15.65 8.59
N ILE A 180 18.42 -15.51 8.85
CA ILE A 180 18.99 -15.70 10.20
C ILE A 180 18.44 -14.67 11.18
N PHE A 181 18.34 -13.40 10.77
CA PHE A 181 17.76 -12.35 11.61
C PHE A 181 16.31 -12.68 11.97
N GLN A 182 15.50 -13.07 10.99
CA GLN A 182 14.10 -13.44 11.23
C GLN A 182 13.96 -14.66 12.14
N LEU A 183 14.81 -15.66 11.96
CA LEU A 183 14.84 -16.82 12.85
C LEU A 183 15.12 -16.41 14.29
N LYS A 184 16.11 -15.52 14.51
CA LYS A 184 16.42 -14.98 15.83
C LYS A 184 15.23 -14.22 16.44
N VAL A 185 14.59 -13.33 15.66
CA VAL A 185 13.40 -12.60 16.11
C VAL A 185 12.27 -13.58 16.47
N SER A 186 11.98 -14.55 15.62
CA SER A 186 10.94 -15.57 15.86
C SER A 186 11.22 -16.38 17.13
N LEU A 187 12.45 -16.77 17.36
CA LEU A 187 12.85 -17.47 18.58
C LEU A 187 12.67 -16.59 19.83
N LEU A 188 13.17 -15.35 19.79
CA LEU A 188 13.08 -14.41 20.92
C LEU A 188 11.64 -13.99 21.24
N THR A 189 10.75 -13.95 20.25
CA THR A 189 9.33 -13.62 20.42
C THR A 189 8.44 -14.84 20.61
N SER A 190 9.02 -16.05 20.65
CA SER A 190 8.24 -17.25 20.92
C SER A 190 7.68 -17.22 22.34
N THR A 191 6.43 -17.65 22.52
CA THR A 191 5.75 -17.66 23.82
C THR A 191 6.55 -18.42 24.88
N ILE A 192 7.27 -19.47 24.50
CA ILE A 192 8.10 -20.29 25.39
C ILE A 192 9.26 -19.47 25.96
N ILE A 193 10.01 -18.78 25.09
CA ILE A 193 11.17 -17.97 25.50
C ILE A 193 10.71 -16.71 26.24
N PHE A 194 9.66 -16.05 25.76
CA PHE A 194 9.09 -14.88 26.43
C PHE A 194 8.63 -15.21 27.85
N ASN A 195 7.91 -16.31 28.05
CA ASN A 195 7.47 -16.76 29.38
C ASN A 195 8.65 -17.12 30.29
N PHE A 196 9.70 -17.72 29.73
CA PHE A 196 10.91 -18.04 30.50
C PHE A 196 11.59 -16.78 31.03
N PHE A 197 11.74 -15.73 30.18
CA PHE A 197 12.35 -14.46 30.61
C PHE A 197 11.42 -13.60 31.47
N SER A 198 10.11 -13.61 31.23
CA SER A 198 9.16 -12.86 32.07
C SER A 198 9.10 -13.39 33.49
N PHE A 199 9.35 -14.69 33.69
CA PHE A 199 9.41 -15.29 35.06
C PHE A 199 10.62 -14.82 35.86
N TYR A 200 11.69 -14.33 35.26
CA TYR A 200 12.88 -13.79 35.94
C TYR A 200 12.89 -12.27 36.08
N LEU A 201 11.94 -11.55 35.50
CA LEU A 201 11.86 -10.08 35.52
C LEU A 201 10.78 -9.54 36.49
N PHE A 202 9.96 -10.40 37.06
CA PHE A 202 8.97 -10.14 38.10
C PHE A 202 9.17 -11.09 39.27
#